data_bfdf1ff6f94a9433f7da2e81e7e4d143
#
_entry.id   bfdf1ff6f94a9433f7da2e81e7e4d143
#
_cell.length_a   1.000
_cell.length_b   1.000
_cell.length_c   1.000
_cell.angle_alpha   90.00
_cell.angle_beta   90.00
_cell.angle_gamma   90.00
#
_symmetry.space_group_name_H-M   'P 1'
#
loop_
_entity.id
_entity.type
_entity.pdbx_description
1 polymer ?
#
loop_
_entity_poly.entity_id
_entity_poly.type
_entity_poly.pdbx_seq_one_letter_code
_entity_poly.pdbx_strand_id
1 'polypeptide(L)'
;DILRYQVGFCDSGPFGGMLIIPSYDCNGMLNFYTGRSYYKQDIKFKNPPISRDIIGFESQINWKEPIILVEGAFDAITAKRNAIPLFSKKILGNLRSKIVRERVKEIYLCLDSDALKDSVAEVEYFMNNGIAVHLVQLPGKDPNEVGFNAVLDARHKSMPLNLMDLVKLRMSL
;
A
#
# COMPACT_ATOMS: atom_id res chain seq x y z
N ASP A 1 11.65 -12.00 5.32
CA ASP A 1 11.25 -10.82 4.51
C ASP A 1 12.41 -10.27 3.69
N ILE A 2 13.66 -10.20 4.20
CA ILE A 2 14.82 -9.65 3.47
C ILE A 2 14.99 -10.33 2.10
N LEU A 3 15.03 -11.65 2.05
CA LEU A 3 15.17 -12.41 0.79
C LEU A 3 13.94 -12.25 -0.11
N ARG A 4 12.74 -12.32 0.46
CA ARG A 4 11.49 -12.21 -0.30
C ARG A 4 11.36 -10.87 -1.04
N TYR A 5 11.70 -9.78 -0.36
CA TYR A 5 11.61 -8.43 -0.90
C TYR A 5 12.93 -7.92 -1.46
N GLN A 6 13.97 -8.77 -1.50
CA GLN A 6 15.30 -8.45 -2.02
C GLN A 6 15.89 -7.16 -1.40
N VAL A 7 15.67 -6.98 -0.09
CA VAL A 7 16.12 -5.80 0.63
C VAL A 7 17.65 -5.75 0.62
N GLY A 8 18.21 -4.66 0.13
CA GLY A 8 19.65 -4.41 0.08
C GLY A 8 20.08 -3.26 0.99
N PHE A 9 21.38 -3.04 1.06
CA PHE A 9 21.99 -1.89 1.71
C PHE A 9 22.84 -1.12 0.71
N CYS A 10 22.70 0.20 0.72
CA CYS A 10 23.51 1.09 -0.10
C CYS A 10 24.54 1.78 0.79
N ASP A 11 25.83 1.60 0.49
CA ASP A 11 26.94 2.11 1.31
C ASP A 11 27.43 3.50 0.87
N SER A 12 27.10 3.92 -0.37
CA SER A 12 27.65 5.15 -0.97
C SER A 12 26.64 5.87 -1.88
N GLY A 13 27.01 7.07 -2.32
CA GLY A 13 26.20 7.87 -3.25
C GLY A 13 24.94 8.47 -2.61
N PRO A 14 23.95 8.88 -3.42
CA PRO A 14 22.76 9.59 -2.96
C PRO A 14 21.88 8.82 -1.95
N PHE A 15 22.02 7.49 -1.89
CA PHE A 15 21.31 6.60 -0.98
C PHE A 15 22.25 5.92 0.03
N GLY A 16 23.47 6.45 0.20
CA GLY A 16 24.44 5.92 1.16
C GLY A 16 23.87 5.85 2.58
N GLY A 17 24.11 4.75 3.28
CA GLY A 17 23.60 4.48 4.62
C GLY A 17 22.11 4.11 4.67
N MET A 18 21.53 3.69 3.55
CA MET A 18 20.11 3.32 3.48
C MET A 18 19.89 1.84 3.17
N LEU A 19 18.87 1.29 3.80
CA LEU A 19 18.23 0.04 3.36
C LEU A 19 17.40 0.36 2.13
N ILE A 20 17.62 -0.38 1.04
CA ILE A 20 16.89 -0.24 -0.22
C ILE A 20 15.88 -1.37 -0.33
N ILE A 21 14.62 -1.00 -0.54
CA ILE A 21 13.53 -1.92 -0.79
C ILE A 21 13.09 -1.73 -2.23
N PRO A 22 13.46 -2.64 -3.15
CA PRO A 22 13.05 -2.58 -4.54
C PRO A 22 11.61 -3.05 -4.72
N SER A 23 10.98 -2.54 -5.76
CA SER A 23 9.67 -2.97 -6.27
C SER A 23 9.82 -3.38 -7.72
N TYR A 24 9.23 -4.50 -8.08
CA TYR A 24 9.30 -5.05 -9.43
C TYR A 24 7.89 -5.17 -10.03
N ASP A 25 7.78 -4.95 -11.32
CA ASP A 25 6.55 -5.17 -12.08
C ASP A 25 6.26 -6.67 -12.32
N CYS A 26 5.18 -6.98 -13.03
CA CYS A 26 4.78 -8.35 -13.35
C CYS A 26 5.79 -9.09 -14.27
N ASN A 27 6.69 -8.38 -14.94
CA ASN A 27 7.74 -8.96 -15.77
C ASN A 27 9.08 -9.12 -15.01
N GLY A 28 9.11 -8.77 -13.73
CA GLY A 28 10.32 -8.80 -12.91
C GLY A 28 11.27 -7.61 -13.17
N MET A 29 10.80 -6.55 -13.83
CA MET A 29 11.59 -5.34 -14.05
C MET A 29 11.43 -4.39 -12.87
N LEU A 30 12.55 -3.78 -12.45
CA LEU A 30 12.54 -2.77 -11.38
C LEU A 30 11.68 -1.57 -11.80
N ASN A 31 10.56 -1.34 -11.11
CA ASN A 31 9.65 -0.23 -11.40
C ASN A 31 9.72 0.90 -10.38
N PHE A 32 10.18 0.61 -9.16
CA PHE A 32 10.39 1.59 -8.09
C PHE A 32 11.35 1.06 -7.04
N TYR A 33 11.80 1.92 -6.13
CA TYR A 33 12.47 1.53 -4.90
C TYR A 33 12.30 2.63 -3.84
N THR A 34 12.42 2.28 -2.58
CA THR A 34 12.47 3.25 -1.48
C THR A 34 13.71 3.00 -0.63
N GLY A 35 14.37 4.08 -0.22
CA GLY A 35 15.46 4.06 0.74
C GLY A 35 14.96 4.40 2.15
N ARG A 36 15.33 3.60 3.14
CA ARG A 36 15.12 3.87 4.56
C ARG A 36 16.45 4.07 5.23
N SER A 37 16.66 5.22 5.88
CA SER A 37 17.90 5.44 6.64
C SER A 37 18.08 4.36 7.70
N TYR A 38 19.25 3.72 7.69
CA TYR A 38 19.67 2.77 8.73
C TYR A 38 20.15 3.50 9.99
N TYR A 39 20.75 4.65 9.81
CA TYR A 39 21.24 5.49 10.90
C TYR A 39 20.17 6.52 11.31
N LYS A 40 20.27 7.05 12.55
CA LYS A 40 19.45 8.19 12.96
C LYS A 40 19.87 9.42 12.16
N GLN A 41 19.02 9.81 11.21
CA GLN A 41 19.20 10.98 10.35
C GLN A 41 17.87 11.73 10.23
N ASP A 42 17.94 13.01 9.84
CA ASP A 42 16.75 13.85 9.63
C ASP A 42 15.86 13.30 8.50
N ILE A 43 16.47 12.77 7.46
CA ILE A 43 15.75 12.13 6.33
C ILE A 43 15.57 10.64 6.61
N LYS A 44 14.38 10.28 7.07
CA LYS A 44 14.03 8.87 7.35
C LYS A 44 13.81 8.05 6.08
N PHE A 45 13.18 8.63 5.07
CA PHE A 45 12.84 7.97 3.80
C PHE A 45 13.32 8.80 2.61
N LYS A 46 13.77 8.11 1.57
CA LYS A 46 14.15 8.72 0.30
C LYS A 46 13.65 7.87 -0.85
N ASN A 47 12.96 8.51 -1.79
CA ASN A 47 12.46 7.88 -2.99
C ASN A 47 13.20 8.42 -4.22
N PRO A 48 13.30 7.65 -5.31
CA PRO A 48 13.83 8.14 -6.57
C PRO A 48 12.92 9.22 -7.18
N PRO A 49 13.45 10.17 -7.96
CA PRO A 49 12.68 11.21 -8.62
C PRO A 49 12.01 10.69 -9.90
N ILE A 50 11.21 9.63 -9.79
CA ILE A 50 10.49 9.00 -10.89
C ILE A 50 8.99 8.95 -10.59
N SER A 51 8.17 8.66 -11.58
CA SER A 51 6.72 8.51 -11.41
C SER A 51 6.40 7.47 -10.35
N ARG A 52 5.40 7.76 -9.52
CA ARG A 52 4.80 6.82 -8.57
C ARG A 52 3.56 6.13 -9.12
N ASP A 53 3.14 6.45 -10.35
CA ASP A 53 2.03 5.77 -11.01
C ASP A 53 2.49 4.40 -11.54
N ILE A 54 2.88 3.57 -10.60
CA ILE A 54 3.31 2.19 -10.75
C ILE A 54 2.48 1.30 -9.82
N ILE A 55 2.62 0.00 -9.95
CA ILE A 55 2.04 -0.97 -9.02
C ILE A 55 3.15 -1.49 -8.13
N GLY A 56 3.07 -1.16 -6.86
CA GLY A 56 4.07 -1.59 -5.87
C GLY A 56 4.05 -3.10 -5.66
N PHE A 57 5.24 -3.73 -5.68
CA PHE A 57 5.43 -5.16 -5.49
C PHE A 57 4.61 -6.06 -6.42
N GLU A 58 4.30 -5.59 -7.64
CA GLU A 58 3.38 -6.26 -8.57
C GLU A 58 3.77 -7.71 -8.85
N SER A 59 5.08 -8.00 -8.95
CA SER A 59 5.59 -9.37 -9.14
C SER A 59 5.21 -10.36 -8.04
N GLN A 60 4.76 -9.88 -6.88
CA GLN A 60 4.37 -10.70 -5.73
C GLN A 60 2.85 -10.78 -5.52
N ILE A 61 2.06 -10.10 -6.36
CA ILE A 61 0.61 -9.96 -6.17
C ILE A 61 -0.14 -11.08 -6.88
N ASN A 62 -1.00 -11.75 -6.12
CA ASN A 62 -2.00 -12.65 -6.64
C ASN A 62 -3.33 -11.90 -6.84
N TRP A 63 -3.64 -11.53 -8.07
CA TRP A 63 -4.85 -10.76 -8.42
C TRP A 63 -6.17 -11.52 -8.20
N LYS A 64 -6.12 -12.84 -7.92
CA LYS A 64 -7.30 -13.65 -7.60
C LYS A 64 -7.66 -13.64 -6.11
N GLU A 65 -6.77 -13.11 -5.28
CA GLU A 65 -6.95 -12.99 -3.84
C GLU A 65 -7.29 -11.56 -3.45
N PRO A 66 -7.93 -11.33 -2.29
CA PRO A 66 -8.13 -9.99 -1.75
C PRO A 66 -6.81 -9.22 -1.63
N ILE A 67 -6.85 -7.93 -1.90
CA ILE A 67 -5.68 -7.04 -1.89
C ILE A 67 -5.73 -6.11 -0.68
N ILE A 68 -4.58 -5.87 -0.06
CA ILE A 68 -4.42 -4.85 0.99
C ILE A 68 -3.64 -3.68 0.39
N LEU A 69 -4.21 -2.47 0.40
CA LEU A 69 -3.53 -1.24 0.01
C LEU A 69 -3.00 -0.53 1.24
N VAL A 70 -1.71 -0.20 1.23
CA VAL A 70 -0.99 0.47 2.31
C VAL A 70 -0.12 1.60 1.76
N GLU A 71 0.32 2.55 2.59
CA GLU A 71 1.07 3.70 2.10
C GLU A 71 2.50 3.36 1.68
N GLY A 72 3.23 2.61 2.49
CA GLY A 72 4.65 2.40 2.34
C GLY A 72 5.09 0.94 2.19
N ALA A 73 6.36 0.77 1.77
CA ALA A 73 6.94 -0.55 1.61
C ALA A 73 7.00 -1.34 2.92
N PHE A 74 7.35 -0.69 4.05
CA PHE A 74 7.40 -1.36 5.34
C PHE A 74 6.02 -1.82 5.82
N ASP A 75 4.99 -1.04 5.54
CA ASP A 75 3.61 -1.39 5.85
C ASP A 75 3.18 -2.63 5.05
N ALA A 76 3.54 -2.69 3.76
CA ALA A 76 3.28 -3.86 2.92
C ALA A 76 4.05 -5.10 3.40
N ILE A 77 5.32 -4.95 3.77
CA ILE A 77 6.14 -6.04 4.33
C ILE A 77 5.52 -6.55 5.64
N THR A 78 4.99 -5.67 6.48
CA THR A 78 4.36 -6.04 7.75
C THR A 78 2.98 -6.65 7.54
N ALA A 79 2.14 -6.07 6.69
CA ALA A 79 0.82 -6.60 6.34
C ALA A 79 0.90 -7.95 5.64
N LYS A 80 2.02 -8.22 4.94
CA LYS A 80 2.27 -9.46 4.19
C LYS A 80 1.17 -9.71 3.14
N ARG A 81 0.78 -10.92 2.95
CA ARG A 81 -0.38 -11.44 2.20
C ARG A 81 -1.04 -10.46 1.22
N ASN A 82 -0.46 -10.34 0.02
CA ASN A 82 -1.07 -9.59 -1.07
C ASN A 82 -1.19 -8.08 -0.81
N ALA A 83 -0.20 -7.50 -0.12
CA ALA A 83 -0.18 -6.09 0.19
C ALA A 83 0.56 -5.29 -0.89
N ILE A 84 -0.08 -4.21 -1.35
CA ILE A 84 0.45 -3.27 -2.36
C ILE A 84 0.79 -1.95 -1.68
N PRO A 85 2.06 -1.53 -1.65
CA PRO A 85 2.42 -0.19 -1.22
C PRO A 85 2.10 0.83 -2.32
N LEU A 86 1.44 1.93 -1.93
CA LEU A 86 1.12 3.01 -2.85
C LEU A 86 2.34 3.89 -3.18
N PHE A 87 3.35 3.94 -2.29
CA PHE A 87 4.46 4.89 -2.33
C PHE A 87 4.02 6.36 -2.41
N SER A 88 2.74 6.62 -2.20
CA SER A 88 2.09 7.91 -2.24
C SER A 88 0.89 7.91 -1.28
N LYS A 89 0.24 9.08 -1.11
CA LYS A 89 -1.04 9.18 -0.39
C LYS A 89 -2.26 8.82 -1.25
N LYS A 90 -2.08 8.61 -2.56
CA LYS A 90 -3.18 8.42 -3.51
C LYS A 90 -3.08 7.09 -4.23
N ILE A 91 -4.22 6.51 -4.52
CA ILE A 91 -4.36 5.39 -5.45
C ILE A 91 -4.31 5.96 -6.86
N LEU A 92 -3.24 5.67 -7.60
CA LEU A 92 -2.99 6.25 -8.91
C LEU A 92 -3.60 5.41 -10.04
N GLY A 93 -3.63 5.98 -11.24
CA GLY A 93 -4.41 5.46 -12.37
C GLY A 93 -4.05 4.05 -12.82
N ASN A 94 -2.76 3.70 -12.83
CA ASN A 94 -2.31 2.37 -13.23
C ASN A 94 -2.82 1.29 -12.27
N LEU A 95 -2.67 1.50 -10.95
CA LEU A 95 -3.16 0.56 -9.94
C LEU A 95 -4.69 0.45 -9.98
N ARG A 96 -5.39 1.59 -10.02
CA ARG A 96 -6.85 1.64 -10.10
C ARG A 96 -7.39 0.83 -11.29
N SER A 97 -6.82 1.06 -12.48
CA SER A 97 -7.23 0.38 -13.70
C SER A 97 -6.91 -1.11 -13.67
N LYS A 98 -5.75 -1.48 -13.11
CA LYS A 98 -5.33 -2.87 -12.98
C LYS A 98 -6.29 -3.66 -12.06
N ILE A 99 -6.63 -3.12 -10.89
CA ILE A 99 -7.58 -3.75 -9.95
C ILE A 99 -8.91 -4.13 -10.64
N VAL A 100 -9.48 -3.20 -11.41
CA VAL A 100 -10.73 -3.46 -12.14
C VAL A 100 -10.53 -4.47 -13.28
N ARG A 101 -9.45 -4.32 -14.06
CA ARG A 101 -9.14 -5.22 -15.19
C ARG A 101 -8.92 -6.67 -14.73
N GLU A 102 -8.26 -6.87 -13.61
CA GLU A 102 -8.02 -8.20 -13.01
C GLU A 102 -9.26 -8.75 -12.30
N ARG A 103 -10.36 -7.99 -12.23
CA ARG A 103 -11.61 -8.36 -11.59
C ARG A 103 -11.43 -8.73 -10.11
N VAL A 104 -10.59 -7.99 -9.41
CA VAL A 104 -10.42 -8.14 -7.96
C VAL A 104 -11.79 -8.01 -7.29
N LYS A 105 -12.08 -8.90 -6.35
CA LYS A 105 -13.39 -8.94 -5.68
C LYS A 105 -13.44 -8.09 -4.44
N GLU A 106 -12.31 -7.96 -3.76
CA GLU A 106 -12.26 -7.39 -2.42
C GLU A 106 -10.94 -6.65 -2.20
N ILE A 107 -11.01 -5.44 -1.68
CA ILE A 107 -9.84 -4.64 -1.31
C ILE A 107 -9.97 -4.12 0.13
N TYR A 108 -8.84 -4.11 0.82
CA TYR A 108 -8.70 -3.61 2.17
C TYR A 108 -7.83 -2.34 2.14
N LEU A 109 -8.38 -1.22 2.56
CA LEU A 109 -7.64 0.04 2.66
C LEU A 109 -7.11 0.18 4.10
N CYS A 110 -5.81 0.08 4.24
CA CYS A 110 -5.08 0.26 5.48
C CYS A 110 -4.21 1.51 5.36
N LEU A 111 -4.88 2.66 5.28
CA LEU A 111 -4.32 3.98 5.03
C LEU A 111 -4.56 4.88 6.24
N ASP A 112 -3.71 5.88 6.44
CA ASP A 112 -3.97 6.91 7.43
C ASP A 112 -5.17 7.80 7.01
N SER A 113 -5.63 8.66 7.93
CA SER A 113 -6.81 9.49 7.70
C SER A 113 -6.64 10.44 6.51
N ASP A 114 -5.45 10.98 6.29
CA ASP A 114 -5.17 11.92 5.20
C ASP A 114 -5.16 11.20 3.84
N ALA A 115 -4.50 10.04 3.77
CA ALA A 115 -4.48 9.23 2.55
C ALA A 115 -5.86 8.65 2.22
N LEU A 116 -6.67 8.33 3.25
CA LEU A 116 -8.04 7.89 3.06
C LEU A 116 -8.91 9.01 2.47
N LYS A 117 -8.78 10.25 2.97
CA LYS A 117 -9.45 11.44 2.41
C LYS A 117 -9.13 11.61 0.93
N ASP A 118 -7.85 11.56 0.59
CA ASP A 118 -7.39 11.68 -0.79
C ASP A 118 -7.88 10.53 -1.70
N SER A 119 -8.37 9.42 -1.13
CA SER A 119 -8.77 8.20 -1.86
C SER A 119 -10.28 7.97 -1.96
N VAL A 120 -11.12 8.90 -1.48
CA VAL A 120 -12.59 8.69 -1.46
C VAL A 120 -13.18 8.49 -2.84
N ALA A 121 -12.69 9.23 -3.85
CA ALA A 121 -13.14 9.08 -5.22
C ALA A 121 -12.83 7.69 -5.79
N GLU A 122 -11.68 7.12 -5.43
CA GLU A 122 -11.26 5.77 -5.80
C GLU A 122 -12.08 4.71 -5.06
N VAL A 123 -12.41 4.93 -3.78
CA VAL A 123 -13.32 4.06 -3.03
C VAL A 123 -14.66 3.94 -3.75
N GLU A 124 -15.28 5.08 -4.11
CA GLU A 124 -16.51 5.09 -4.86
C GLU A 124 -16.37 4.42 -6.22
N TYR A 125 -15.28 4.68 -6.94
CA TYR A 125 -14.99 4.05 -8.22
C TYR A 125 -14.94 2.53 -8.11
N PHE A 126 -14.27 1.98 -7.10
CA PHE A 126 -14.21 0.54 -6.88
C PHE A 126 -15.57 -0.05 -6.52
N MET A 127 -16.31 0.59 -5.62
CA MET A 127 -17.67 0.15 -5.26
C MET A 127 -18.61 0.13 -6.48
N ASN A 128 -18.55 1.15 -7.35
CA ASN A 128 -19.32 1.22 -8.58
C ASN A 128 -18.92 0.14 -9.61
N ASN A 129 -17.71 -0.40 -9.51
CA ASN A 129 -17.25 -1.56 -10.31
C ASN A 129 -17.50 -2.92 -9.61
N GLY A 130 -18.32 -2.95 -8.56
CA GLY A 130 -18.71 -4.18 -7.87
C GLY A 130 -17.62 -4.79 -7.00
N ILE A 131 -16.63 -3.99 -6.58
CA ILE A 131 -15.54 -4.42 -5.70
C ILE A 131 -15.92 -4.11 -4.25
N ALA A 132 -15.87 -5.09 -3.37
CA ALA A 132 -16.04 -4.87 -1.93
C ALA A 132 -14.84 -4.11 -1.36
N VAL A 133 -15.10 -2.95 -0.78
CA VAL A 133 -14.07 -2.08 -0.18
C VAL A 133 -14.20 -2.11 1.34
N HIS A 134 -13.13 -2.40 2.03
CA HIS A 134 -13.05 -2.43 3.48
C HIS A 134 -12.09 -1.36 3.99
N LEU A 135 -12.47 -0.66 5.07
CA LEU A 135 -11.56 0.21 5.81
C LEU A 135 -10.99 -0.55 7.00
N VAL A 136 -9.67 -0.71 7.02
CA VAL A 136 -8.96 -1.39 8.12
C VAL A 136 -8.57 -0.38 9.17
N GLN A 137 -9.23 -0.42 10.32
CA GLN A 137 -8.92 0.45 11.46
C GLN A 137 -7.89 -0.24 12.37
N LEU A 138 -6.69 0.32 12.41
CA LEU A 138 -5.61 -0.20 13.25
C LEU A 138 -5.69 0.36 14.68
N PRO A 139 -5.20 -0.38 15.68
CA PRO A 139 -5.09 0.12 17.07
C PRO A 139 -3.93 1.11 17.27
N GLY A 140 -3.14 1.39 16.24
CA GLY A 140 -2.01 2.31 16.21
C GLY A 140 -1.92 3.05 14.88
N LYS A 141 -0.80 3.72 14.64
CA LYS A 141 -0.66 4.65 13.54
C LYS A 141 -0.63 3.95 12.17
N ASP A 142 0.19 2.94 12.03
CA ASP A 142 0.43 2.27 10.75
C ASP A 142 0.71 0.76 10.94
N PRO A 143 0.65 -0.05 9.88
CA PRO A 143 0.92 -1.48 9.94
C PRO A 143 2.28 -1.84 10.53
N ASN A 144 3.32 -1.07 10.22
CA ASN A 144 4.67 -1.34 10.70
C ASN A 144 4.79 -1.14 12.23
N GLU A 145 4.02 -0.20 12.81
CA GLU A 145 3.98 0.03 14.25
C GLU A 145 3.24 -1.09 15.00
N VAL A 146 2.06 -1.49 14.50
CA VAL A 146 1.20 -2.44 15.20
C VAL A 146 1.55 -3.91 14.96
N GLY A 147 2.24 -4.20 13.86
CA GLY A 147 2.67 -5.55 13.48
C GLY A 147 1.60 -6.41 12.81
N PHE A 148 2.06 -7.53 12.25
CA PHE A 148 1.24 -8.41 11.39
C PHE A 148 -0.06 -8.90 12.05
N ASN A 149 0.00 -9.37 13.29
CA ASN A 149 -1.17 -9.95 13.97
C ASN A 149 -2.28 -8.90 14.15
N ALA A 150 -1.92 -7.68 14.54
CA ALA A 150 -2.89 -6.59 14.69
C ALA A 150 -3.54 -6.18 13.35
N VAL A 151 -2.75 -6.17 12.27
CA VAL A 151 -3.28 -5.94 10.91
C VAL A 151 -4.26 -7.04 10.51
N LEU A 152 -3.91 -8.31 10.76
CA LEU A 152 -4.76 -9.46 10.44
C LEU A 152 -6.08 -9.42 11.23
N ASP A 153 -6.02 -9.13 12.51
CA ASP A 153 -7.21 -9.02 13.38
C ASP A 153 -8.11 -7.85 12.94
N ALA A 154 -7.53 -6.70 12.64
CA ALA A 154 -8.26 -5.53 12.16
C ALA A 154 -8.92 -5.80 10.80
N ARG A 155 -8.23 -6.50 9.90
CA ARG A 155 -8.79 -6.95 8.62
C ARG A 155 -9.99 -7.87 8.83
N HIS A 156 -9.90 -8.86 9.71
CA HIS A 156 -10.99 -9.81 9.98
C HIS A 156 -12.23 -9.12 10.60
N LYS A 157 -12.04 -8.02 11.32
CA LYS A 157 -13.12 -7.24 11.94
C LYS A 157 -13.74 -6.22 10.98
N SER A 158 -13.06 -5.88 9.90
CA SER A 158 -13.56 -4.88 8.96
C SER A 158 -14.73 -5.43 8.14
N MET A 159 -15.73 -4.58 7.93
CA MET A 159 -16.89 -4.89 7.09
C MET A 159 -16.80 -4.15 5.76
N PRO A 160 -17.36 -4.70 4.67
CA PRO A 160 -17.40 -3.98 3.41
C PRO A 160 -18.25 -2.71 3.57
N LEU A 161 -17.77 -1.61 2.99
CA LEU A 161 -18.49 -0.35 2.97
C LEU A 161 -19.79 -0.49 2.18
N ASN A 162 -20.83 0.12 2.70
CA ASN A 162 -22.09 0.34 1.99
C ASN A 162 -22.21 1.82 1.53
N LEU A 163 -23.27 2.14 0.79
CA LEU A 163 -23.49 3.48 0.29
C LEU A 163 -23.60 4.53 1.42
N MET A 164 -24.22 4.18 2.55
CA MET A 164 -24.33 5.08 3.69
C MET A 164 -22.97 5.37 4.33
N ASP A 165 -22.10 4.37 4.39
CA ASP A 165 -20.73 4.55 4.90
C ASP A 165 -19.90 5.45 3.99
N LEU A 166 -20.07 5.34 2.66
CA LEU A 166 -19.45 6.23 1.69
C LEU A 166 -19.91 7.68 1.87
N VAL A 167 -21.23 7.91 2.10
CA VAL A 167 -21.78 9.24 2.36
C VAL A 167 -21.20 9.81 3.65
N LYS A 168 -21.17 9.03 4.74
CA LYS A 168 -20.54 9.44 6.01
C LYS A 168 -19.07 9.78 5.84
N LEU A 169 -18.32 8.96 5.10
CA LEU A 169 -16.91 9.20 4.80
C LEU A 169 -16.73 10.55 4.08
N ARG A 170 -17.56 10.86 3.09
CA ARG A 170 -17.54 12.17 2.41
C ARG A 170 -17.88 13.35 3.32
N MET A 171 -18.81 13.17 4.26
CA MET A 171 -19.23 14.24 5.19
C MET A 171 -18.21 14.48 6.31
N SER A 172 -17.35 13.52 6.60
CA SER A 172 -16.32 13.62 7.65
C SER A 172 -15.02 14.27 7.15
N LEU A 173 -14.98 14.65 5.89
CA LEU A 173 -13.83 15.22 5.18
C LEU A 173 -13.98 16.72 5.00
#